data_d0f0037babbd0687be6963549b7efdcd
#
_entry.id   d0f0037babbd0687be6963549b7efdcd
#
_cell.length_a   1.000
_cell.length_b   1.000
_cell.length_c   1.000
_cell.angle_alpha   90.00
_cell.angle_beta   90.00
_cell.angle_gamma   90.00
#
_symmetry.space_group_name_H-M   'P 1'
#
loop_
_entity.id
_entity.type
_entity.pdbx_description
1 polymer ?
#
loop_
_entity_poly.entity_id
_entity_poly.type
_entity_poly.pdbx_seq_one_letter_code
_entity_poly.pdbx_strand_id
1 'polypeptide(L)'
;MRQSLVPPRGTITVKPRARRVRIGLAVLVASSSFVCACTSSEPAQGSAAPQPSAAVSPSQQLAQNPPPKLDEVQEVVKRIFKEAALMDSTRNPNFLAGDFNGDSSQDIAVIVKPAPGKLSQMNQEFPPWILKDPFQSAQPGMPPLRVAATDVLLAVIHGYGSNGWRDPQATQTYLLKNAVGSDARTFSKSDLEAANQGKKLPRLLGDSIGEVLRGRSGYLYFAEATYSWYDPKTFKGEPERRVIHPGATTGTDQSDLLNIKSKREVRVKK
;
A
#
# COMPACT_ATOMS: atom_id res chain seq x y z
N MET A 1 22.36 61.09 -4.44
CA MET A 1 20.92 60.92 -4.45
C MET A 1 20.44 60.69 -5.87
N ARG A 2 20.09 59.44 -6.22
CA ARG A 2 19.45 59.09 -7.51
C ARG A 2 18.18 58.31 -7.17
N GLN A 3 17.04 58.93 -7.47
CA GLN A 3 15.71 58.33 -7.35
C GLN A 3 15.46 57.41 -8.56
N SER A 4 15.14 56.15 -8.29
CA SER A 4 14.76 55.17 -9.30
C SER A 4 13.22 55.15 -9.43
N LEU A 5 12.72 55.52 -10.61
CA LEU A 5 11.28 55.47 -10.97
C LEU A 5 10.90 54.02 -11.30
N VAL A 6 9.85 53.52 -10.63
CA VAL A 6 9.18 52.25 -10.92
C VAL A 6 7.99 52.51 -11.86
N PRO A 7 7.84 51.77 -12.97
CA PRO A 7 6.71 51.91 -13.86
C PRO A 7 5.48 51.14 -13.34
N PRO A 8 4.21 51.58 -13.69
CA PRO A 8 2.98 50.98 -13.19
C PRO A 8 2.64 49.64 -13.84
N ARG A 9 2.11 48.73 -13.06
CA ARG A 9 1.61 47.42 -13.47
C ARG A 9 0.32 47.54 -14.29
N GLY A 10 0.34 47.06 -15.52
CA GLY A 10 -0.83 46.92 -16.38
C GLY A 10 -1.73 45.75 -15.91
N THR A 11 -3.02 46.07 -15.71
CA THR A 11 -4.09 45.13 -15.36
C THR A 11 -4.59 44.45 -16.64
N ILE A 12 -4.39 43.11 -16.78
CA ILE A 12 -4.96 42.34 -17.89
C ILE A 12 -6.34 41.80 -17.45
N THR A 13 -7.38 42.32 -18.06
CA THR A 13 -8.76 41.82 -17.87
C THR A 13 -9.02 40.69 -18.87
N VAL A 14 -9.18 39.48 -18.40
CA VAL A 14 -9.57 38.33 -19.21
C VAL A 14 -11.08 38.11 -19.11
N LYS A 15 -11.79 38.25 -20.24
CA LYS A 15 -13.22 37.96 -20.35
C LYS A 15 -13.45 36.44 -20.44
N PRO A 16 -14.40 35.87 -19.67
CA PRO A 16 -14.76 34.45 -19.81
C PRO A 16 -15.65 34.23 -21.02
N ARG A 17 -15.27 33.30 -21.86
CA ARG A 17 -16.03 32.87 -23.05
C ARG A 17 -16.89 31.65 -22.66
N ALA A 18 -18.19 31.88 -22.50
CA ALA A 18 -19.17 30.81 -22.24
C ALA A 18 -19.35 29.95 -23.50
N ARG A 19 -19.01 28.66 -23.45
CA ARG A 19 -19.38 27.64 -24.43
C ARG A 19 -20.64 26.92 -23.95
N ARG A 20 -21.73 27.10 -24.68
CA ARG A 20 -22.97 26.33 -24.53
C ARG A 20 -22.77 24.96 -25.17
N VAL A 21 -22.85 23.91 -24.36
CA VAL A 21 -22.93 22.51 -24.82
C VAL A 21 -24.42 22.19 -25.03
N ARG A 22 -24.83 21.87 -26.25
CA ARG A 22 -26.16 21.35 -26.58
C ARG A 22 -26.15 19.84 -26.35
N ILE A 23 -26.97 19.36 -25.44
CA ILE A 23 -27.26 17.96 -25.20
C ILE A 23 -28.33 17.55 -26.20
N GLY A 24 -27.96 16.68 -27.14
CA GLY A 24 -28.89 16.03 -28.06
C GLY A 24 -29.34 14.69 -27.46
N LEU A 25 -30.61 14.58 -27.12
CA LEU A 25 -31.28 13.36 -26.70
C LEU A 25 -31.75 12.61 -27.95
N ALA A 26 -31.17 11.45 -28.24
CA ALA A 26 -31.67 10.52 -29.26
C ALA A 26 -32.12 9.23 -28.60
N VAL A 27 -33.43 9.07 -28.49
CA VAL A 27 -34.10 7.81 -28.12
C VAL A 27 -34.33 7.01 -29.41
N LEU A 28 -33.81 5.80 -29.47
CA LEU A 28 -34.11 4.84 -30.52
C LEU A 28 -34.58 3.53 -29.86
N VAL A 29 -35.90 3.36 -29.88
CA VAL A 29 -36.59 2.09 -29.55
C VAL A 29 -36.63 1.24 -30.81
N ALA A 30 -36.07 0.07 -30.78
CA ALA A 30 -36.28 -0.96 -31.80
C ALA A 30 -36.70 -2.26 -31.13
N SER A 31 -37.99 -2.52 -31.13
CA SER A 31 -38.60 -3.80 -30.81
C SER A 31 -38.48 -4.72 -32.01
N SER A 32 -37.91 -5.90 -31.82
CA SER A 32 -38.02 -6.99 -32.79
C SER A 32 -38.39 -8.27 -32.06
N SER A 33 -39.66 -8.60 -32.15
CA SER A 33 -40.23 -9.91 -31.77
C SER A 33 -39.89 -10.93 -32.86
N PHE A 34 -39.23 -12.01 -32.52
CA PHE A 34 -39.13 -13.19 -33.37
C PHE A 34 -39.79 -14.36 -32.64
N VAL A 35 -40.94 -14.71 -33.15
CA VAL A 35 -41.62 -15.98 -32.85
C VAL A 35 -41.12 -17.00 -33.87
N CYS A 36 -40.60 -18.12 -33.40
CA CYS A 36 -40.47 -19.30 -34.26
C CYS A 36 -40.79 -20.55 -33.45
N ALA A 37 -41.70 -21.33 -34.03
CA ALA A 37 -42.38 -22.47 -33.43
C ALA A 37 -41.57 -23.77 -33.53
N CYS A 38 -41.79 -24.60 -32.52
CA CYS A 38 -41.74 -26.06 -32.39
C CYS A 38 -41.25 -26.93 -33.56
N THR A 39 -40.33 -27.85 -33.23
CA THR A 39 -40.52 -29.29 -33.54
C THR A 39 -39.74 -30.12 -32.49
N SER A 40 -40.45 -31.11 -31.94
CA SER A 40 -39.98 -32.09 -30.99
C SER A 40 -39.07 -33.11 -31.64
N SER A 41 -37.96 -33.45 -31.03
CA SER A 41 -37.40 -34.81 -31.04
C SER A 41 -36.41 -34.96 -29.89
N GLU A 42 -36.78 -35.73 -28.90
CA GLU A 42 -35.96 -36.15 -27.80
C GLU A 42 -35.05 -37.30 -28.23
N PRO A 43 -33.76 -37.24 -27.93
CA PRO A 43 -33.11 -38.41 -27.36
C PRO A 43 -32.29 -38.10 -26.12
N ALA A 44 -32.38 -38.98 -25.16
CA ALA A 44 -31.64 -39.21 -23.93
C ALA A 44 -30.41 -38.31 -23.67
N GLN A 45 -30.58 -37.39 -22.72
CA GLN A 45 -29.48 -36.63 -22.18
C GLN A 45 -28.80 -37.41 -21.06
N GLY A 46 -27.53 -37.77 -21.35
CA GLY A 46 -26.55 -38.00 -20.31
C GLY A 46 -26.35 -36.71 -19.51
N SER A 47 -26.66 -36.74 -18.21
CA SER A 47 -26.43 -35.67 -17.27
C SER A 47 -24.93 -35.42 -17.17
N ALA A 48 -24.44 -34.42 -17.93
CA ALA A 48 -23.08 -33.89 -17.74
C ALA A 48 -23.07 -33.15 -16.39
N ALA A 49 -22.37 -33.71 -15.43
CA ALA A 49 -22.07 -33.02 -14.18
C ALA A 49 -21.42 -31.65 -14.50
N PRO A 50 -21.75 -30.57 -13.76
CA PRO A 50 -21.09 -29.29 -13.97
C PRO A 50 -19.59 -29.47 -13.72
N GLN A 51 -18.76 -29.26 -14.77
CA GLN A 51 -17.31 -29.20 -14.61
C GLN A 51 -17.00 -28.11 -13.59
N PRO A 52 -16.22 -28.42 -12.54
CA PRO A 52 -15.77 -27.39 -11.64
C PRO A 52 -14.97 -26.36 -12.46
N SER A 53 -15.41 -25.12 -12.43
CA SER A 53 -14.69 -23.99 -13.00
C SER A 53 -13.29 -24.03 -12.42
N ALA A 54 -12.28 -24.27 -13.23
CA ALA A 54 -10.90 -24.34 -12.77
C ALA A 54 -10.58 -23.00 -12.12
N ALA A 55 -10.38 -23.02 -10.79
CA ALA A 55 -9.92 -21.86 -10.06
C ALA A 55 -8.56 -21.44 -10.66
N VAL A 56 -8.51 -20.25 -11.27
CA VAL A 56 -7.27 -19.70 -11.82
C VAL A 56 -6.29 -19.54 -10.68
N SER A 57 -5.11 -20.13 -10.83
CA SER A 57 -4.06 -20.07 -9.80
C SER A 57 -3.66 -18.59 -9.56
N PRO A 58 -3.44 -18.13 -8.33
CA PRO A 58 -3.08 -16.73 -8.03
C PRO A 58 -1.93 -16.19 -8.88
N SER A 59 -0.92 -17.00 -9.13
CA SER A 59 0.21 -16.65 -10.00
C SER A 59 -0.16 -16.39 -11.46
N GLN A 60 -1.24 -17.00 -11.95
CA GLN A 60 -1.74 -16.77 -13.32
C GLN A 60 -2.50 -15.44 -13.43
N GLN A 61 -3.13 -14.99 -12.35
CA GLN A 61 -3.87 -13.73 -12.33
C GLN A 61 -2.93 -12.53 -12.40
N LEU A 62 -1.79 -12.55 -11.70
CA LEU A 62 -0.76 -11.50 -11.80
C LEU A 62 -0.15 -11.43 -13.22
N ALA A 63 0.04 -12.58 -13.88
CA ALA A 63 0.56 -12.63 -15.25
C ALA A 63 -0.41 -12.09 -16.32
N GLN A 64 -1.69 -11.95 -16.00
CA GLN A 64 -2.71 -11.42 -16.92
C GLN A 64 -2.82 -9.89 -16.91
N ASN A 65 -2.31 -9.23 -15.87
CA ASN A 65 -2.33 -7.78 -15.80
C ASN A 65 -1.30 -7.18 -16.76
N PRO A 66 -1.69 -6.21 -17.62
CA PRO A 66 -0.75 -5.56 -18.51
C PRO A 66 0.32 -4.78 -17.68
N PRO A 67 1.54 -4.62 -18.24
CA PRO A 67 2.56 -3.80 -17.60
C PRO A 67 2.03 -2.40 -17.29
N PRO A 68 2.40 -1.82 -16.13
CA PRO A 68 2.00 -0.47 -15.78
C PRO A 68 2.50 0.55 -16.80
N LYS A 69 1.62 1.48 -17.21
CA LYS A 69 1.99 2.63 -18.02
C LYS A 69 2.10 3.88 -17.14
N LEU A 70 2.98 4.78 -17.53
CA LEU A 70 3.28 5.98 -16.75
C LEU A 70 2.05 6.85 -16.51
N ASP A 71 1.23 7.05 -17.53
CA ASP A 71 -0.02 7.84 -17.46
C ASP A 71 -1.04 7.20 -16.51
N GLU A 72 -1.22 5.87 -16.56
CA GLU A 72 -2.09 5.15 -15.64
C GLU A 72 -1.62 5.32 -14.17
N VAL A 73 -0.30 5.23 -13.94
CA VAL A 73 0.27 5.39 -12.59
C VAL A 73 0.10 6.83 -12.08
N GLN A 74 0.29 7.82 -12.95
CA GLN A 74 0.06 9.23 -12.60
C GLN A 74 -1.41 9.48 -12.23
N GLU A 75 -2.36 8.88 -12.94
CA GLU A 75 -3.78 9.00 -12.63
C GLU A 75 -4.13 8.35 -11.27
N VAL A 76 -3.54 7.22 -10.95
CA VAL A 76 -3.73 6.57 -9.65
C VAL A 76 -3.15 7.42 -8.52
N VAL A 77 -1.95 7.97 -8.67
CA VAL A 77 -1.37 8.90 -7.70
C VAL A 77 -2.29 10.10 -7.48
N LYS A 78 -2.83 10.69 -8.55
CA LYS A 78 -3.79 11.78 -8.48
C LYS A 78 -5.11 11.37 -7.81
N ARG A 79 -5.61 10.16 -8.08
CA ARG A 79 -6.82 9.62 -7.44
C ARG A 79 -6.65 9.53 -5.92
N ILE A 80 -5.52 8.97 -5.45
CA ILE A 80 -5.24 8.71 -4.03
C ILE A 80 -4.88 10.01 -3.29
N PHE A 81 -3.90 10.75 -3.80
CA PHE A 81 -3.33 11.91 -3.10
C PHE A 81 -3.99 13.23 -3.51
N LYS A 82 -4.83 13.22 -4.55
CA LYS A 82 -5.40 14.44 -5.17
C LYS A 82 -4.25 15.37 -5.60
N GLU A 83 -4.11 16.52 -4.89
CA GLU A 83 -3.05 17.48 -5.13
C GLU A 83 -1.97 17.48 -4.03
N ALA A 84 -2.08 16.58 -3.03
CA ALA A 84 -1.18 16.59 -1.88
C ALA A 84 0.22 16.07 -2.22
N ALA A 85 0.33 15.10 -3.15
CA ALA A 85 1.59 14.53 -3.59
C ALA A 85 1.69 14.45 -5.11
N LEU A 86 2.91 14.50 -5.61
CA LEU A 86 3.27 14.35 -7.02
C LEU A 86 4.22 13.17 -7.18
N MET A 87 4.07 12.45 -8.28
CA MET A 87 5.04 11.42 -8.67
C MET A 87 6.41 12.05 -8.92
N ASP A 88 7.46 11.44 -8.39
CA ASP A 88 8.84 11.89 -8.65
C ASP A 88 9.35 11.29 -9.96
N SER A 89 9.23 12.05 -11.05
CA SER A 89 9.70 11.66 -12.38
C SER A 89 11.23 11.68 -12.56
N THR A 90 11.98 12.13 -11.55
CA THR A 90 13.45 12.19 -11.62
C THR A 90 14.11 10.85 -11.29
N ARG A 91 13.34 9.87 -10.81
CA ARG A 91 13.80 8.53 -10.43
C ARG A 91 13.58 7.51 -11.55
N ASN A 92 14.45 6.50 -11.61
CA ASN A 92 14.29 5.35 -12.50
C ASN A 92 14.79 4.07 -11.81
N PRO A 93 13.91 3.08 -11.58
CA PRO A 93 12.46 3.15 -11.80
C PRO A 93 11.78 4.13 -10.83
N ASN A 94 10.68 4.74 -11.27
CA ASN A 94 9.85 5.62 -10.45
C ASN A 94 8.57 4.93 -9.95
N PHE A 95 8.32 3.71 -10.41
CA PHE A 95 7.30 2.80 -9.87
C PHE A 95 7.68 1.32 -10.07
N LEU A 96 7.08 0.45 -9.27
CA LEU A 96 7.24 -1.00 -9.30
C LEU A 96 5.87 -1.65 -9.14
N ALA A 97 5.63 -2.75 -9.84
CA ALA A 97 4.42 -3.56 -9.65
C ALA A 97 4.77 -4.91 -9.03
N GLY A 98 3.85 -5.47 -8.24
CA GLY A 98 3.97 -6.77 -7.59
C GLY A 98 2.71 -7.09 -6.81
N ASP A 99 2.66 -8.21 -6.12
CA ASP A 99 1.65 -8.54 -5.12
C ASP A 99 2.31 -8.42 -3.74
N PHE A 100 2.44 -7.19 -3.23
CA PHE A 100 3.24 -6.92 -2.03
C PHE A 100 2.56 -7.39 -0.74
N ASN A 101 1.23 -7.47 -0.72
CA ASN A 101 0.46 -7.90 0.44
C ASN A 101 0.06 -9.39 0.40
N GLY A 102 0.24 -10.08 -0.74
CA GLY A 102 -0.02 -11.50 -0.92
C GLY A 102 -1.50 -11.85 -1.06
N ASP A 103 -2.33 -10.93 -1.54
CA ASP A 103 -3.77 -11.14 -1.73
C ASP A 103 -4.14 -11.54 -3.16
N SER A 104 -3.14 -11.71 -4.02
CA SER A 104 -3.26 -12.06 -5.44
C SER A 104 -3.80 -10.93 -6.33
N SER A 105 -3.93 -9.73 -5.81
CA SER A 105 -4.20 -8.53 -6.60
C SER A 105 -2.88 -7.81 -6.92
N GLN A 106 -2.75 -7.26 -8.12
CA GLN A 106 -1.54 -6.50 -8.45
C GLN A 106 -1.52 -5.16 -7.71
N ASP A 107 -0.48 -4.92 -6.93
CA ASP A 107 -0.19 -3.67 -6.25
C ASP A 107 0.73 -2.78 -7.08
N ILE A 108 0.85 -1.51 -6.71
CA ILE A 108 1.80 -0.56 -7.28
C ILE A 108 2.53 0.22 -6.19
N ALA A 109 3.85 0.24 -6.26
CA ALA A 109 4.70 1.09 -5.44
C ALA A 109 5.23 2.24 -6.28
N VAL A 110 5.02 3.48 -5.84
CA VAL A 110 5.32 4.70 -6.62
C VAL A 110 6.15 5.66 -5.77
N ILE A 111 7.22 6.22 -6.35
CA ILE A 111 8.00 7.25 -5.67
C ILE A 111 7.28 8.59 -5.83
N VAL A 112 6.96 9.22 -4.69
CA VAL A 112 6.21 10.47 -4.63
C VAL A 112 6.92 11.49 -3.74
N LYS A 113 6.58 12.76 -3.92
CA LYS A 113 7.02 13.88 -3.07
C LYS A 113 5.85 14.81 -2.77
N PRO A 114 5.88 15.51 -1.63
CA PRO A 114 4.86 16.50 -1.33
C PRO A 114 4.75 17.55 -2.43
N ALA A 115 3.52 17.89 -2.82
CA ALA A 115 3.31 18.97 -3.76
C ALA A 115 3.62 20.32 -3.10
N PRO A 116 4.18 21.31 -3.82
CA PRO A 116 4.48 22.62 -3.29
C PRO A 116 3.26 23.27 -2.64
N GLY A 117 3.40 23.74 -1.41
CA GLY A 117 2.32 24.39 -0.65
C GLY A 117 1.23 23.44 -0.11
N LYS A 118 1.36 22.12 -0.30
CA LYS A 118 0.34 21.14 0.11
C LYS A 118 0.76 20.28 1.32
N LEU A 119 1.82 20.65 2.01
CA LEU A 119 2.36 19.88 3.13
C LEU A 119 1.35 19.67 4.27
N SER A 120 0.46 20.64 4.52
CA SER A 120 -0.60 20.51 5.50
C SER A 120 -1.60 19.39 5.16
N GLN A 121 -1.86 19.17 3.88
CA GLN A 121 -2.73 18.09 3.40
C GLN A 121 -2.05 16.72 3.59
N MET A 122 -0.72 16.64 3.42
CA MET A 122 0.06 15.42 3.69
C MET A 122 0.06 15.05 5.18
N ASN A 123 -0.02 16.03 6.06
CA ASN A 123 0.06 15.89 7.51
C ASN A 123 -1.28 16.12 8.22
N GLN A 124 -2.41 15.97 7.53
CA GLN A 124 -3.72 16.07 8.16
C GLN A 124 -3.91 15.00 9.26
N GLU A 125 -4.79 15.25 10.20
CA GLU A 125 -4.99 14.37 11.36
C GLU A 125 -5.50 12.98 10.97
N PHE A 126 -6.38 12.90 9.97
CA PHE A 126 -6.96 11.65 9.44
C PHE A 126 -6.71 11.54 7.93
N PRO A 127 -5.47 11.22 7.51
CA PRO A 127 -5.18 11.06 6.11
C PRO A 127 -5.78 9.74 5.58
N PRO A 128 -6.15 9.67 4.29
CA PRO A 128 -6.64 8.43 3.69
C PRO A 128 -5.53 7.40 3.42
N TRP A 129 -4.32 7.67 3.85
CA TRP A 129 -3.14 6.78 3.76
C TRP A 129 -2.52 6.53 5.11
N ILE A 130 -1.80 5.43 5.23
CA ILE A 130 -1.10 5.03 6.45
C ILE A 130 0.37 5.49 6.34
N LEU A 131 0.75 6.52 7.08
CA LEU A 131 2.14 7.00 7.12
C LEU A 131 2.99 6.12 8.05
N LYS A 132 4.08 5.57 7.52
CA LYS A 132 4.99 4.67 8.25
C LYS A 132 6.45 4.98 7.93
N ASP A 133 7.33 4.61 8.88
CA ASP A 133 8.76 4.47 8.66
C ASP A 133 9.12 2.98 8.91
N PRO A 134 9.59 2.24 7.88
CA PRO A 134 9.88 0.81 8.02
C PRO A 134 11.02 0.49 9.01
N PHE A 135 11.77 1.51 9.45
CA PHE A 135 12.84 1.36 10.44
C PHE A 135 12.43 1.71 11.86
N GLN A 136 11.20 2.18 12.05
CA GLN A 136 10.70 2.59 13.35
C GLN A 136 9.51 1.75 13.79
N SER A 137 9.64 1.10 14.94
CA SER A 137 8.50 0.51 15.63
C SER A 137 7.76 1.61 16.41
N ALA A 138 6.44 1.64 16.29
CA ALA A 138 5.62 2.56 17.06
C ALA A 138 5.79 2.26 18.58
N GLN A 139 6.16 3.27 19.35
CA GLN A 139 6.26 3.17 20.80
C GLN A 139 5.30 4.17 21.47
N PRO A 140 4.69 3.81 22.60
CA PRO A 140 3.85 4.74 23.34
C PRO A 140 4.60 6.03 23.69
N GLY A 141 3.97 7.18 23.46
CA GLY A 141 4.56 8.49 23.78
C GLY A 141 5.45 9.09 22.68
N MET A 142 5.70 8.38 21.59
CA MET A 142 6.38 8.99 20.43
C MET A 142 5.48 10.03 19.73
N PRO A 143 6.05 11.17 19.30
CA PRO A 143 5.29 12.11 18.49
C PRO A 143 4.85 11.44 17.18
N PRO A 144 3.70 11.85 16.61
CA PRO A 144 3.23 11.32 15.35
C PRO A 144 4.23 11.58 14.23
N LEU A 145 4.45 10.58 13.38
CA LEU A 145 5.29 10.70 12.20
C LEU A 145 4.71 11.78 11.28
N ARG A 146 5.58 12.64 10.75
CA ARG A 146 5.19 13.73 9.84
C ARG A 146 6.07 13.74 8.60
N VAL A 147 5.48 14.18 7.50
CA VAL A 147 6.15 14.41 6.23
C VAL A 147 6.74 15.80 6.21
N ALA A 148 8.00 15.92 5.78
CA ALA A 148 8.66 17.19 5.50
C ALA A 148 8.55 17.56 4.01
N ALA A 149 8.66 18.84 3.68
CA ALA A 149 8.55 19.32 2.30
C ALA A 149 9.63 18.73 1.36
N THR A 150 10.77 18.32 1.93
CA THR A 150 11.91 17.74 1.20
C THR A 150 11.90 16.21 1.18
N ASP A 151 10.92 15.57 1.82
CA ASP A 151 10.87 14.12 1.85
C ASP A 151 10.57 13.54 0.46
N VAL A 152 11.25 12.45 0.14
CA VAL A 152 10.92 11.54 -0.94
C VAL A 152 10.34 10.29 -0.29
N LEU A 153 9.15 9.89 -0.73
CA LEU A 153 8.33 8.88 -0.09
C LEU A 153 8.04 7.74 -1.07
N LEU A 154 7.89 6.54 -0.56
CA LEU A 154 7.37 5.42 -1.34
C LEU A 154 5.89 5.22 -1.00
N ALA A 155 5.02 5.44 -1.96
CA ALA A 155 3.59 5.16 -1.83
C ALA A 155 3.32 3.75 -2.35
N VAL A 156 2.84 2.85 -1.50
CA VAL A 156 2.41 1.51 -1.92
C VAL A 156 0.89 1.46 -1.86
N ILE A 157 0.27 1.27 -3.02
CA ILE A 157 -1.18 1.21 -3.20
C ILE A 157 -1.54 -0.25 -3.44
N HIS A 158 -2.25 -0.84 -2.49
CA HIS A 158 -2.72 -2.22 -2.59
C HIS A 158 -3.84 -2.32 -3.61
N GLY A 159 -3.75 -3.32 -4.46
CA GLY A 159 -4.73 -3.62 -5.48
C GLY A 159 -6.05 -4.11 -4.94
N TYR A 160 -7.03 -4.21 -5.81
CA TYR A 160 -8.34 -4.76 -5.50
C TYR A 160 -8.85 -5.63 -6.66
N GLY A 161 -9.17 -6.87 -6.36
CA GLY A 161 -9.70 -7.82 -7.34
C GLY A 161 -8.78 -8.04 -8.55
N SER A 162 -9.37 -8.39 -9.68
CA SER A 162 -8.61 -8.72 -10.91
C SER A 162 -7.96 -7.52 -11.59
N ASN A 163 -8.46 -6.31 -11.36
CA ASN A 163 -7.90 -5.08 -11.93
C ASN A 163 -6.71 -4.54 -11.14
N GLY A 164 -6.46 -5.10 -9.94
CA GLY A 164 -5.36 -4.69 -9.07
C GLY A 164 -5.44 -3.21 -8.69
N TRP A 165 -4.30 -2.53 -8.70
CA TRP A 165 -4.16 -1.11 -8.36
C TRP A 165 -4.92 -0.15 -9.31
N ARG A 166 -5.34 -0.64 -10.48
CA ARG A 166 -6.15 0.13 -11.44
C ARG A 166 -7.60 0.25 -11.01
N ASP A 167 -8.07 -0.65 -10.17
CA ASP A 167 -9.45 -0.65 -9.69
C ASP A 167 -9.74 0.63 -8.88
N PRO A 168 -10.87 1.31 -9.10
CA PRO A 168 -11.26 2.47 -8.28
C PRO A 168 -11.37 2.18 -6.79
N GLN A 169 -11.62 0.94 -6.40
CA GLN A 169 -11.71 0.50 -5.00
C GLN A 169 -10.33 0.22 -4.37
N ALA A 170 -9.25 0.23 -5.14
CA ALA A 170 -7.87 0.13 -4.65
C ALA A 170 -7.47 1.43 -3.95
N THR A 171 -7.89 1.58 -2.70
CA THR A 171 -7.69 2.80 -1.88
C THR A 171 -6.73 2.60 -0.72
N GLN A 172 -6.49 1.35 -0.30
CA GLN A 172 -5.57 1.06 0.79
C GLN A 172 -4.15 1.45 0.40
N THR A 173 -3.61 2.47 1.05
CA THR A 173 -2.33 3.06 0.68
C THR A 173 -1.43 3.22 1.89
N TYR A 174 -0.19 2.76 1.74
CA TYR A 174 0.90 3.00 2.69
C TYR A 174 1.83 4.06 2.11
N LEU A 175 2.12 5.09 2.91
CA LEU A 175 3.08 6.12 2.56
C LEU A 175 4.32 5.93 3.44
N LEU A 176 5.41 5.47 2.83
CA LEU A 176 6.60 5.05 3.54
C LEU A 176 7.66 6.14 3.50
N LYS A 177 8.04 6.61 4.68
CA LYS A 177 9.15 7.57 4.87
C LYS A 177 10.47 6.81 5.01
N ASN A 178 11.56 7.39 4.51
CA ASN A 178 12.89 6.77 4.54
C ASN A 178 13.01 5.43 3.79
N ALA A 179 12.10 5.17 2.86
CA ALA A 179 11.93 3.93 2.12
C ALA A 179 12.15 4.11 0.60
N VAL A 180 13.00 5.04 0.20
CA VAL A 180 13.38 5.25 -1.20
C VAL A 180 14.89 5.23 -1.30
N GLY A 181 15.41 4.15 -1.89
CA GLY A 181 16.83 3.92 -2.10
C GLY A 181 17.25 3.98 -3.56
N SER A 182 18.29 3.23 -3.89
CA SER A 182 18.74 2.96 -5.27
C SER A 182 18.52 1.50 -5.63
N ASP A 183 18.56 1.21 -6.94
CA ASP A 183 18.48 -0.14 -7.49
C ASP A 183 17.19 -0.89 -7.11
N ALA A 184 16.10 -0.14 -6.93
CA ALA A 184 14.82 -0.68 -6.51
C ALA A 184 14.24 -1.64 -7.57
N ARG A 185 13.81 -2.82 -7.14
CA ARG A 185 13.16 -3.84 -7.98
C ARG A 185 12.26 -4.75 -7.17
N THR A 186 11.26 -5.32 -7.82
CA THR A 186 10.39 -6.33 -7.22
C THR A 186 11.10 -7.68 -7.18
N PHE A 187 10.97 -8.38 -6.07
CA PHE A 187 11.35 -9.77 -5.90
C PHE A 187 10.11 -10.57 -5.54
N SER A 188 9.84 -11.63 -6.29
CA SER A 188 8.76 -12.53 -5.91
C SER A 188 9.09 -13.19 -4.57
N LYS A 189 8.04 -13.51 -3.81
CA LYS A 189 8.20 -14.24 -2.54
C LYS A 189 9.00 -15.52 -2.74
N SER A 190 8.70 -16.29 -3.78
CA SER A 190 9.40 -17.55 -4.11
C SER A 190 10.88 -17.34 -4.44
N ASP A 191 11.21 -16.30 -5.19
CA ASP A 191 12.62 -16.02 -5.54
C ASP A 191 13.40 -15.59 -4.31
N LEU A 192 12.79 -14.80 -3.43
CA LEU A 192 13.45 -14.36 -2.19
C LEU A 192 13.66 -15.53 -1.23
N GLU A 193 12.68 -16.42 -1.10
CA GLU A 193 12.80 -17.65 -0.32
C GLU A 193 13.89 -18.58 -0.89
N ALA A 194 13.94 -18.78 -2.20
CA ALA A 194 14.95 -19.58 -2.87
C ALA A 194 16.37 -19.00 -2.71
N ALA A 195 16.54 -17.68 -2.88
CA ALA A 195 17.84 -17.02 -2.74
C ALA A 195 18.37 -17.01 -1.31
N ASN A 196 17.54 -17.25 -0.31
CA ASN A 196 17.89 -17.22 1.10
C ASN A 196 17.70 -18.59 1.80
N GLN A 197 17.73 -19.69 1.07
CA GLN A 197 17.64 -21.02 1.65
C GLN A 197 18.67 -21.21 2.78
N GLY A 198 18.19 -21.72 3.93
CA GLY A 198 19.02 -21.92 5.12
C GLY A 198 19.27 -20.66 5.96
N LYS A 199 18.81 -19.48 5.55
CA LYS A 199 18.85 -18.27 6.35
C LYS A 199 17.49 -18.02 7.01
N LYS A 200 17.51 -17.30 8.14
CA LYS A 200 16.26 -16.82 8.74
C LYS A 200 15.65 -15.74 7.87
N LEU A 201 14.40 -15.92 7.49
CA LEU A 201 13.58 -14.96 6.76
C LEU A 201 12.47 -14.43 7.65
N PRO A 202 12.02 -13.19 7.46
CA PRO A 202 10.77 -12.75 8.04
C PRO A 202 9.60 -13.49 7.39
N ARG A 203 8.42 -13.42 8.02
CA ARG A 203 7.20 -13.96 7.44
C ARG A 203 6.76 -13.09 6.26
N LEU A 204 7.10 -13.50 5.06
CA LEU A 204 6.66 -12.82 3.83
C LEU A 204 5.21 -13.20 3.51
N LEU A 205 4.35 -12.21 3.29
CA LEU A 205 2.99 -12.43 2.80
C LEU A 205 2.97 -12.48 1.26
N GLY A 206 3.61 -11.53 0.61
CA GLY A 206 3.68 -11.38 -0.83
C GLY A 206 5.10 -11.06 -1.31
N ASP A 207 5.16 -10.37 -2.44
CA ASP A 207 6.39 -9.88 -3.04
C ASP A 207 7.08 -8.84 -2.15
N SER A 208 8.35 -8.60 -2.42
CA SER A 208 9.16 -7.64 -1.68
C SER A 208 9.85 -6.66 -2.61
N ILE A 209 10.12 -5.44 -2.12
CA ILE A 209 10.88 -4.43 -2.86
C ILE A 209 12.32 -4.48 -2.35
N GLY A 210 13.22 -5.02 -3.17
CA GLY A 210 14.65 -5.01 -2.89
C GLY A 210 15.28 -3.71 -3.35
N GLU A 211 16.11 -3.11 -2.51
CA GLU A 211 16.80 -1.85 -2.81
C GLU A 211 18.02 -1.65 -1.92
N VAL A 212 18.80 -0.60 -2.20
CA VAL A 212 19.91 -0.17 -1.35
C VAL A 212 19.48 1.07 -0.58
N LEU A 213 19.21 0.92 0.71
CA LEU A 213 18.86 1.99 1.63
C LEU A 213 20.01 2.29 2.59
N ARG A 214 20.41 3.56 2.68
CA ARG A 214 21.48 3.99 3.61
C ARG A 214 22.76 3.16 3.46
N GLY A 215 23.10 2.77 2.22
CA GLY A 215 24.28 1.96 1.90
C GLY A 215 24.16 0.48 2.26
N ARG A 216 22.98 -0.03 2.61
CA ARG A 216 22.71 -1.43 2.89
C ARG A 216 21.69 -2.00 1.93
N SER A 217 22.02 -3.15 1.34
CA SER A 217 21.06 -3.90 0.53
C SER A 217 20.10 -4.66 1.44
N GLY A 218 18.83 -4.63 1.11
CA GLY A 218 17.79 -5.32 1.84
C GLY A 218 16.45 -5.23 1.13
N TYR A 219 15.38 -5.51 1.86
CA TYR A 219 14.06 -5.68 1.28
C TYR A 219 13.00 -5.00 2.16
N LEU A 220 12.12 -4.24 1.53
CA LEU A 220 10.85 -3.84 2.12
C LEU A 220 9.85 -4.98 1.91
N TYR A 221 9.20 -5.41 2.96
CA TYR A 221 8.19 -6.48 2.92
C TYR A 221 6.98 -6.10 3.75
N PHE A 222 5.84 -6.65 3.37
CA PHE A 222 4.58 -6.45 4.08
C PHE A 222 4.31 -7.62 5.02
N ALA A 223 4.06 -7.32 6.29
CA ALA A 223 3.62 -8.26 7.29
C ALA A 223 2.86 -7.54 8.41
N GLU A 224 1.92 -8.21 9.08
CA GLU A 224 1.20 -7.67 10.24
C GLU A 224 0.56 -6.29 10.00
N ALA A 225 -0.02 -6.11 8.79
CA ALA A 225 -0.61 -4.86 8.33
C ALA A 225 0.35 -3.65 8.35
N THR A 226 1.63 -3.87 8.09
CA THR A 226 2.64 -2.82 7.99
C THR A 226 3.79 -3.21 7.07
N TYR A 227 4.55 -2.23 6.62
CA TYR A 227 5.82 -2.43 5.93
C TYR A 227 6.98 -2.37 6.90
N SER A 228 7.94 -3.29 6.74
CA SER A 228 9.16 -3.40 7.53
C SER A 228 10.37 -3.60 6.64
N TRP A 229 11.57 -3.29 7.16
CA TRP A 229 12.84 -3.50 6.48
C TRP A 229 13.49 -4.80 6.92
N TYR A 230 13.85 -5.64 5.96
CA TYR A 230 14.63 -6.85 6.16
C TYR A 230 16.05 -6.67 5.60
N ASP A 231 17.06 -6.79 6.45
CA ASP A 231 18.47 -6.84 6.08
C ASP A 231 18.99 -8.27 6.31
N PRO A 232 19.30 -9.02 5.24
CA PRO A 232 19.74 -10.42 5.34
C PRO A 232 21.02 -10.63 6.17
N LYS A 233 21.83 -9.58 6.37
CA LYS A 233 23.07 -9.65 7.14
C LYS A 233 22.86 -9.50 8.64
N THR A 234 21.81 -8.79 9.04
CA THR A 234 21.58 -8.42 10.44
C THR A 234 20.35 -9.08 11.06
N PHE A 235 19.50 -9.68 10.25
CA PHE A 235 18.25 -10.28 10.72
C PHE A 235 18.50 -11.54 11.55
N LYS A 236 18.06 -11.53 12.79
CA LYS A 236 18.23 -12.65 13.74
C LYS A 236 17.03 -13.57 13.86
N GLY A 237 15.97 -13.30 13.10
CA GLY A 237 14.66 -13.93 13.19
C GLY A 237 13.66 -13.04 13.93
N GLU A 238 12.39 -13.34 13.74
CA GLU A 238 11.32 -12.68 14.52
C GLU A 238 11.40 -13.17 15.98
N PRO A 239 11.11 -12.28 16.96
CA PRO A 239 11.00 -12.71 18.34
C PRO A 239 9.87 -13.75 18.45
N GLU A 240 10.10 -14.82 19.18
CA GLU A 240 9.07 -15.80 19.45
C GLU A 240 7.85 -15.10 20.07
N ARG A 241 6.72 -15.18 19.40
CA ARG A 241 5.47 -14.69 19.99
C ARG A 241 5.15 -15.57 21.19
N ARG A 242 5.17 -15.00 22.37
CA ARG A 242 4.57 -15.68 23.52
C ARG A 242 3.08 -15.85 23.20
N VAL A 243 2.67 -17.07 22.93
CA VAL A 243 1.26 -17.43 22.83
C VAL A 243 0.70 -17.25 24.23
N ILE A 244 0.08 -16.11 24.48
CA ILE A 244 -0.70 -15.91 25.70
C ILE A 244 -1.96 -16.75 25.46
N HIS A 245 -1.96 -17.98 25.98
CA HIS A 245 -3.17 -18.79 26.02
C HIS A 245 -4.21 -18.02 26.88
N PRO A 246 -5.36 -17.62 26.34
CA PRO A 246 -6.42 -17.06 27.17
C PRO A 246 -6.89 -18.15 28.12
N GLY A 247 -6.52 -18.04 29.39
CA GLY A 247 -6.78 -19.07 30.42
C GLY A 247 -5.56 -19.50 31.22
N ALA A 248 -4.34 -19.20 30.80
CA ALA A 248 -3.20 -19.25 31.70
C ALA A 248 -3.27 -18.04 32.63
N THR A 249 -4.13 -18.08 33.63
CA THR A 249 -3.91 -17.32 34.85
C THR A 249 -2.50 -17.69 35.29
N THR A 250 -1.54 -16.79 35.10
CA THR A 250 -0.30 -16.84 35.86
C THR A 250 -0.76 -16.81 37.29
N GLY A 251 -0.79 -18.00 37.92
CA GLY A 251 -0.93 -18.08 39.34
C GLY A 251 0.19 -17.26 39.92
N THR A 252 -0.13 -16.02 40.29
CA THR A 252 0.74 -15.24 41.19
C THR A 252 0.74 -16.07 42.44
N ASP A 253 1.85 -16.77 42.64
CA ASP A 253 2.03 -17.62 43.80
C ASP A 253 1.79 -16.69 45.02
N GLN A 254 0.67 -16.93 45.72
CA GLN A 254 0.30 -16.15 46.90
C GLN A 254 1.41 -16.16 47.96
N SER A 255 2.37 -17.08 47.86
CA SER A 255 3.57 -17.15 48.69
C SER A 255 4.48 -15.92 48.55
N ASP A 256 4.55 -15.28 47.38
CA ASP A 256 5.39 -14.10 47.17
C ASP A 256 4.78 -12.82 47.81
N LEU A 257 3.45 -12.74 47.90
CA LEU A 257 2.78 -11.60 48.55
C LEU A 257 2.90 -11.64 50.12
N LEU A 258 2.99 -12.84 50.69
CA LEU A 258 3.18 -13.00 52.14
C LEU A 258 4.62 -12.66 52.56
N ASN A 259 5.60 -12.89 51.68
CA ASN A 259 7.01 -12.61 51.96
C ASN A 259 7.36 -11.11 51.90
N ILE A 260 6.61 -10.32 51.14
CA ILE A 260 6.77 -8.85 51.09
C ILE A 260 6.19 -8.19 52.33
N LYS A 261 5.10 -8.71 52.91
CA LYS A 261 4.53 -8.18 54.18
C LYS A 261 5.44 -8.39 55.38
N SER A 262 6.08 -9.58 55.49
CA SER A 262 6.96 -9.88 56.65
C SER A 262 8.25 -9.03 56.64
N LYS A 263 8.80 -8.68 55.47
CA LYS A 263 9.98 -7.79 55.39
C LYS A 263 9.70 -6.32 55.70
N ARG A 264 8.43 -5.87 55.62
CA ARG A 264 8.06 -4.49 55.94
C ARG A 264 7.85 -4.25 57.45
N GLU A 265 7.40 -5.26 58.20
CA GLU A 265 7.20 -5.13 59.67
C GLU A 265 8.49 -5.13 60.47
N VAL A 266 9.57 -5.74 59.97
CA VAL A 266 10.87 -5.76 60.65
C VAL A 266 11.63 -4.42 60.51
N ARG A 267 11.26 -3.54 59.61
CA ARG A 267 11.93 -2.23 59.43
C ARG A 267 11.34 -1.06 60.18
N VAL A 268 10.24 -1.26 60.94
CA VAL A 268 9.57 -0.19 61.72
C VAL A 268 9.89 -0.27 63.23
N LYS A 269 10.66 -1.27 63.64
CA LYS A 269 11.12 -1.40 65.06
C LYS A 269 12.64 -1.36 65.18
N LYS A 270 13.25 -0.28 64.66
CA LYS A 270 14.59 0.16 65.11
C LYS A 270 14.66 1.70 65.14
#